data_82899f9a48bd4cf8256b82e344e76f0d
#
_entry.id   82899f9a48bd4cf8256b82e344e76f0d
#
_cell.length_a   1.000
_cell.length_b   1.000
_cell.length_c   1.000
_cell.angle_alpha   90.00
_cell.angle_beta   90.00
_cell.angle_gamma   90.00
#
_symmetry.space_group_name_H-M   'P 1'
#
loop_
_entity.id
_entity.type
_entity.pdbx_description
1 polymer ?
#
loop_
_entity_poly.entity_id
_entity_poly.type
_entity_poly.pdbx_seq_one_letter_code
_entity_poly.pdbx_strand_id
1 'polypeptide(L)'
;MLFIGPSLLSGIGQHCKKYMNLFPGSKYIEIQNDIPNCENAFIFALPVQHWLDKIPEIKRKIKHVICMTVCETETVHEDYGKLFKLFDRIAVPSEFCRRVFKRQFPETSFYIIHVHIPDKRPYTFYHIGNVHDPRKNFNKILETFVRMNKPDTRLIVKATCIQPVEARIPNVTFINGLISDEEMEKIHAMGDCYVSFSSSEGVGMGAVEAALRNKPVIITDYGGAPEYIKTPYTIDCERQKIVKDDFLFKVGMEWGKPNEKQLREFMEDAYTNKIRYMEHPRTHMLTCKENVLQEFITNVISKESDNTGQDGTGHE
;
A
#
# COMPACT_ATOMS: atom_id res chain seq x y z
N MET A 1 5.42 4.46 29.92
CA MET A 1 3.96 4.51 29.91
C MET A 1 3.40 3.17 30.33
N LEU A 2 2.35 3.12 31.15
CA LEU A 2 1.69 1.90 31.58
C LEU A 2 0.38 1.72 30.83
N PHE A 3 0.10 0.51 30.36
CA PHE A 3 -1.18 0.13 29.76
C PHE A 3 -1.91 -0.83 30.68
N ILE A 4 -3.14 -0.49 31.03
CA ILE A 4 -3.96 -1.23 32.00
C ILE A 4 -5.26 -1.64 31.30
N GLY A 5 -5.65 -2.88 31.44
CA GLY A 5 -6.86 -3.38 30.82
C GLY A 5 -7.29 -4.75 31.33
N PRO A 6 -8.28 -5.39 30.67
CA PRO A 6 -8.72 -6.74 31.02
C PRO A 6 -7.67 -7.78 30.61
N SER A 7 -7.95 -9.05 30.92
CA SER A 7 -7.08 -10.15 30.46
C SER A 7 -6.79 -10.09 28.96
N LEU A 8 -5.55 -10.37 28.59
CA LEU A 8 -5.11 -10.49 27.20
C LEU A 8 -5.81 -11.62 26.41
N LEU A 9 -6.58 -12.48 27.09
CA LEU A 9 -7.46 -13.45 26.44
C LEU A 9 -8.70 -12.79 25.82
N SER A 10 -9.06 -11.58 26.28
CA SER A 10 -10.20 -10.83 25.73
C SER A 10 -9.84 -10.01 24.52
N GLY A 11 -10.81 -9.77 23.61
CA GLY A 11 -10.65 -8.88 22.46
C GLY A 11 -10.25 -7.45 22.88
N ILE A 12 -10.80 -6.94 23.98
CA ILE A 12 -10.48 -5.61 24.54
C ILE A 12 -9.04 -5.57 25.07
N GLY A 13 -8.58 -6.63 25.74
CA GLY A 13 -7.18 -6.74 26.18
C GLY A 13 -6.20 -6.77 25.00
N GLN A 14 -6.52 -7.52 23.95
CA GLN A 14 -5.74 -7.53 22.73
C GLN A 14 -5.73 -6.15 22.03
N HIS A 15 -6.83 -5.44 22.05
CA HIS A 15 -6.92 -4.08 21.53
C HIS A 15 -6.00 -3.12 22.31
N CYS A 16 -6.05 -3.15 23.63
CA CYS A 16 -5.15 -2.37 24.48
C CYS A 16 -3.67 -2.68 24.21
N LYS A 17 -3.33 -3.96 24.05
CA LYS A 17 -1.98 -4.40 23.70
C LYS A 17 -1.48 -3.83 22.38
N LYS A 18 -2.36 -3.66 21.38
CA LYS A 18 -2.00 -3.05 20.09
C LYS A 18 -1.55 -1.60 20.26
N TYR A 19 -2.25 -0.82 21.07
CA TYR A 19 -1.82 0.55 21.42
C TYR A 19 -0.49 0.55 22.19
N MET A 20 -0.32 -0.37 23.15
CA MET A 20 0.93 -0.50 23.90
C MET A 20 2.14 -0.70 22.98
N ASN A 21 1.99 -1.50 21.92
CA ASN A 21 3.07 -1.79 20.99
C ASN A 21 3.58 -0.56 20.20
N LEU A 22 2.83 0.55 20.20
CA LEU A 22 3.25 1.83 19.61
C LEU A 22 4.22 2.61 20.51
N PHE A 23 4.38 2.19 21.78
CA PHE A 23 5.20 2.88 22.77
C PHE A 23 6.31 1.96 23.28
N PRO A 24 7.51 1.98 22.67
CA PRO A 24 8.65 1.16 23.12
C PRO A 24 8.95 1.36 24.61
N GLY A 25 9.19 0.28 25.32
CA GLY A 25 9.44 0.29 26.76
C GLY A 25 8.19 0.34 27.65
N SER A 26 6.99 0.38 27.08
CA SER A 26 5.73 0.29 27.83
C SER A 26 5.47 -1.12 28.37
N LYS A 27 4.67 -1.20 29.45
CA LYS A 27 4.26 -2.45 30.07
C LYS A 27 2.75 -2.57 30.09
N TYR A 28 2.25 -3.80 29.94
CA TYR A 28 0.84 -4.13 30.13
C TYR A 28 0.62 -4.75 31.51
N ILE A 29 -0.42 -4.30 32.21
CA ILE A 29 -0.86 -4.91 33.50
C ILE A 29 -2.36 -5.11 33.42
N GLU A 30 -2.81 -6.29 33.79
CA GLU A 30 -4.24 -6.56 33.92
C GLU A 30 -4.79 -5.81 35.16
N ILE A 31 -5.97 -5.21 35.01
CA ILE A 31 -6.53 -4.28 36.01
C ILE A 31 -6.72 -4.91 37.38
N GLN A 32 -6.90 -6.24 37.47
CA GLN A 32 -7.04 -6.97 38.73
C GLN A 32 -5.72 -7.07 39.51
N ASN A 33 -4.57 -6.88 38.84
CA ASN A 33 -3.27 -7.00 39.50
C ASN A 33 -2.90 -5.72 40.26
N ASP A 34 -1.82 -5.77 41.04
CA ASP A 34 -1.29 -4.56 41.70
C ASP A 34 -0.68 -3.61 40.65
N ILE A 35 -1.07 -2.36 40.71
CA ILE A 35 -0.64 -1.33 39.81
C ILE A 35 0.45 -0.48 40.47
N PRO A 36 1.65 -0.42 39.91
CA PRO A 36 2.74 0.37 40.47
C PRO A 36 2.51 1.88 40.27
N ASN A 37 3.21 2.68 41.07
CA ASN A 37 3.25 4.12 40.83
C ASN A 37 3.89 4.42 39.48
N CYS A 38 3.29 5.30 38.67
CA CYS A 38 3.87 5.76 37.44
C CYS A 38 3.34 7.16 37.05
N GLU A 39 4.01 7.80 36.11
CA GLU A 39 3.62 9.14 35.67
C GLU A 39 2.42 9.09 34.72
N ASN A 40 2.42 8.18 33.76
CA ASN A 40 1.43 8.15 32.68
C ASN A 40 0.86 6.74 32.48
N ALA A 41 -0.48 6.63 32.41
CA ALA A 41 -1.16 5.39 32.04
C ALA A 41 -2.28 5.60 31.03
N PHE A 42 -2.51 4.54 30.28
CA PHE A 42 -3.64 4.36 29.38
C PHE A 42 -4.47 3.18 29.90
N ILE A 43 -5.71 3.45 30.32
CA ILE A 43 -6.59 2.43 30.91
C ILE A 43 -7.70 2.10 29.91
N PHE A 44 -7.79 0.85 29.51
CA PHE A 44 -8.93 0.36 28.74
C PHE A 44 -9.98 -0.19 29.72
N ALA A 45 -11.05 0.58 29.96
CA ALA A 45 -12.03 0.31 31.00
C ALA A 45 -13.45 0.16 30.46
N LEU A 46 -14.20 -0.75 31.11
CA LEU A 46 -15.64 -0.91 30.97
C LEU A 46 -16.33 -0.54 32.29
N PRO A 47 -17.62 -0.18 32.29
CA PRO A 47 -18.36 0.25 33.50
C PRO A 47 -18.84 -0.93 34.35
N VAL A 48 -17.95 -1.87 34.64
CA VAL A 48 -18.23 -3.00 35.53
C VAL A 48 -17.84 -2.63 36.99
N GLN A 49 -18.65 -3.01 37.97
CA GLN A 49 -18.58 -2.50 39.34
C GLN A 49 -17.17 -2.61 39.93
N HIS A 50 -16.53 -3.78 39.82
CA HIS A 50 -15.19 -3.98 40.43
C HIS A 50 -14.10 -3.12 39.79
N TRP A 51 -14.27 -2.64 38.54
CA TRP A 51 -13.37 -1.69 37.92
C TRP A 51 -13.66 -0.28 38.37
N LEU A 52 -14.96 0.09 38.46
CA LEU A 52 -15.37 1.40 38.98
C LEU A 52 -14.83 1.62 40.41
N ASP A 53 -14.79 0.57 41.23
CA ASP A 53 -14.25 0.62 42.59
C ASP A 53 -12.72 0.74 42.59
N LYS A 54 -12.03 0.08 41.66
CA LYS A 54 -10.56 0.03 41.63
C LYS A 54 -9.92 1.24 40.94
N ILE A 55 -10.56 1.84 39.96
CA ILE A 55 -10.03 2.99 39.20
C ILE A 55 -9.61 4.17 40.11
N PRO A 56 -10.36 4.57 41.15
CA PRO A 56 -9.93 5.63 42.05
C PRO A 56 -8.61 5.33 42.76
N GLU A 57 -8.36 4.06 43.14
CA GLU A 57 -7.10 3.64 43.73
C GLU A 57 -5.94 3.74 42.73
N ILE A 58 -6.17 3.30 41.51
CA ILE A 58 -5.20 3.39 40.43
C ILE A 58 -4.83 4.85 40.14
N LYS A 59 -5.81 5.73 40.09
CA LYS A 59 -5.60 7.18 39.86
C LYS A 59 -4.77 7.84 40.96
N ARG A 60 -4.80 7.36 42.20
CA ARG A 60 -3.91 7.88 43.28
C ARG A 60 -2.44 7.55 43.04
N LYS A 61 -2.14 6.48 42.30
CA LYS A 61 -0.79 6.01 42.00
C LYS A 61 -0.25 6.58 40.66
N ILE A 62 -1.09 7.26 39.87
CA ILE A 62 -0.74 7.67 38.50
C ILE A 62 -1.11 9.13 38.28
N LYS A 63 -0.16 9.91 37.82
CA LYS A 63 -0.34 11.35 37.64
C LYS A 63 -1.25 11.72 36.44
N HIS A 64 -1.07 11.05 35.30
CA HIS A 64 -1.85 11.31 34.09
C HIS A 64 -2.47 10.03 33.58
N VAL A 65 -3.80 10.00 33.48
CA VAL A 65 -4.56 8.83 33.04
C VAL A 65 -5.46 9.18 31.87
N ILE A 66 -5.39 8.39 30.82
CA ILE A 66 -6.31 8.42 29.69
C ILE A 66 -7.16 7.14 29.76
N CYS A 67 -8.48 7.29 29.70
CA CYS A 67 -9.41 6.17 29.58
C CYS A 67 -9.70 5.89 28.10
N MET A 68 -9.68 4.64 27.70
CA MET A 68 -10.29 4.15 26.47
C MET A 68 -11.47 3.27 26.83
N THR A 69 -12.57 3.43 26.12
CA THR A 69 -13.75 2.57 26.27
C THR A 69 -14.46 2.37 24.94
N VAL A 70 -15.37 1.40 24.90
CA VAL A 70 -16.13 1.02 23.68
C VAL A 70 -17.60 0.83 23.99
N CYS A 71 -18.44 0.92 22.98
CA CYS A 71 -19.81 0.41 23.01
C CYS A 71 -20.11 -0.32 21.70
N GLU A 72 -21.08 -1.22 21.74
CA GLU A 72 -21.47 -2.08 20.63
C GLU A 72 -22.98 -1.95 20.30
N THR A 73 -23.70 -1.10 21.03
CA THR A 73 -25.15 -0.90 20.92
C THR A 73 -25.49 0.58 20.73
N GLU A 74 -26.63 0.89 20.14
CA GLU A 74 -27.10 2.29 19.93
C GLU A 74 -27.47 3.02 21.23
N THR A 75 -27.63 2.29 22.33
CA THR A 75 -27.83 2.82 23.70
C THR A 75 -26.91 2.06 24.65
N VAL A 76 -26.41 2.70 25.68
CA VAL A 76 -25.49 2.08 26.63
C VAL A 76 -26.04 2.17 28.05
N HIS A 77 -25.52 1.29 28.92
CA HIS A 77 -25.90 1.25 30.31
C HIS A 77 -25.52 2.56 31.03
N GLU A 78 -26.34 2.98 31.99
CA GLU A 78 -26.13 4.24 32.76
C GLU A 78 -24.79 4.28 33.52
N ASP A 79 -24.23 3.12 33.85
CA ASP A 79 -22.93 3.03 34.53
C ASP A 79 -21.76 3.59 33.73
N TYR A 80 -21.91 3.76 32.40
CA TYR A 80 -20.94 4.54 31.63
C TYR A 80 -20.81 5.97 32.14
N GLY A 81 -21.91 6.55 32.64
CA GLY A 81 -21.87 7.87 33.27
C GLY A 81 -21.02 7.89 34.55
N LYS A 82 -21.03 6.79 35.34
CA LYS A 82 -20.14 6.64 36.49
C LYS A 82 -18.68 6.53 36.06
N LEU A 83 -18.41 5.73 35.00
CA LEU A 83 -17.07 5.60 34.44
C LEU A 83 -16.53 6.94 33.94
N PHE A 84 -17.34 7.71 33.18
CA PHE A 84 -16.91 8.97 32.60
C PHE A 84 -16.56 10.03 33.64
N LYS A 85 -17.26 10.06 34.76
CA LYS A 85 -16.96 10.95 35.89
C LYS A 85 -15.60 10.70 36.55
N LEU A 86 -15.02 9.52 36.35
CA LEU A 86 -13.72 9.16 36.86
C LEU A 86 -12.54 9.69 36.03
N PHE A 87 -12.78 10.21 34.82
CA PHE A 87 -11.72 10.60 33.91
C PHE A 87 -11.94 11.97 33.25
N ASP A 88 -10.88 12.74 33.15
CA ASP A 88 -10.87 14.01 32.42
C ASP A 88 -10.64 13.84 30.92
N ARG A 89 -10.05 12.72 30.51
CA ARG A 89 -9.71 12.41 29.13
C ARG A 89 -10.19 11.02 28.77
N ILE A 90 -11.14 10.96 27.86
CA ILE A 90 -11.78 9.72 27.44
C ILE A 90 -11.62 9.58 25.94
N ALA A 91 -11.03 8.46 25.52
CA ALA A 91 -10.88 8.08 24.13
C ALA A 91 -11.86 6.97 23.76
N VAL A 92 -12.24 6.93 22.49
CA VAL A 92 -13.09 5.90 21.88
C VAL A 92 -12.52 5.49 20.54
N PRO A 93 -12.70 4.24 20.08
CA PRO A 93 -12.04 3.74 18.87
C PRO A 93 -12.72 4.14 17.56
N SER A 94 -13.92 4.70 17.62
CA SER A 94 -14.70 4.97 16.40
C SER A 94 -15.65 6.15 16.56
N GLU A 95 -16.06 6.73 15.43
CA GLU A 95 -17.11 7.74 15.38
C GLU A 95 -18.46 7.18 15.87
N PHE A 96 -18.73 5.89 15.62
CA PHE A 96 -19.90 5.20 16.17
C PHE A 96 -19.95 5.33 17.70
N CYS A 97 -18.89 4.91 18.39
CA CYS A 97 -18.83 5.00 19.86
C CYS A 97 -18.98 6.45 20.34
N ARG A 98 -18.29 7.40 19.69
CA ARG A 98 -18.39 8.82 20.02
C ARG A 98 -19.82 9.33 19.89
N ARG A 99 -20.50 9.02 18.79
CA ARG A 99 -21.89 9.44 18.52
C ARG A 99 -22.85 8.86 19.56
N VAL A 100 -22.75 7.57 19.86
CA VAL A 100 -23.60 6.90 20.84
C VAL A 100 -23.41 7.50 22.23
N PHE A 101 -22.17 7.60 22.70
CA PHE A 101 -21.90 8.16 24.03
C PHE A 101 -22.29 9.64 24.11
N LYS A 102 -22.02 10.45 23.08
CA LYS A 102 -22.35 11.87 23.08
C LYS A 102 -23.86 12.12 23.14
N ARG A 103 -24.67 11.25 22.53
CA ARG A 103 -26.14 11.32 22.61
C ARG A 103 -26.68 11.11 24.03
N GLN A 104 -26.09 10.17 24.80
CA GLN A 104 -26.53 9.89 26.17
C GLN A 104 -25.82 10.72 27.23
N PHE A 105 -24.58 11.16 26.96
CA PHE A 105 -23.74 11.93 27.88
C PHE A 105 -23.23 13.20 27.17
N PRO A 106 -24.10 14.17 26.88
CA PRO A 106 -23.77 15.33 26.04
C PRO A 106 -22.64 16.20 26.60
N GLU A 107 -22.49 16.25 27.92
CA GLU A 107 -21.44 17.07 28.60
C GLU A 107 -20.05 16.45 28.52
N THR A 108 -19.95 15.14 28.23
CA THR A 108 -18.66 14.43 28.18
C THR A 108 -17.96 14.64 26.83
N SER A 109 -16.67 14.96 26.86
CA SER A 109 -15.85 15.07 25.66
C SER A 109 -15.14 13.76 25.35
N PHE A 110 -15.15 13.33 24.08
CA PHE A 110 -14.55 12.09 23.61
C PHE A 110 -13.56 12.34 22.48
N TYR A 111 -12.36 11.77 22.59
CA TYR A 111 -11.35 11.76 21.55
C TYR A 111 -11.46 10.47 20.74
N ILE A 112 -11.41 10.55 19.42
CA ILE A 112 -11.37 9.34 18.57
C ILE A 112 -9.92 8.93 18.40
N ILE A 113 -9.62 7.69 18.76
CA ILE A 113 -8.32 7.05 18.54
C ILE A 113 -8.59 5.71 17.84
N HIS A 114 -8.49 5.71 16.52
CA HIS A 114 -8.68 4.48 15.75
C HIS A 114 -7.63 3.42 16.11
N VAL A 115 -8.03 2.14 16.03
CA VAL A 115 -7.10 1.06 16.27
C VAL A 115 -6.01 1.06 15.19
N HIS A 116 -4.76 0.97 15.62
CA HIS A 116 -3.63 0.77 14.73
C HIS A 116 -3.19 -0.69 14.75
N ILE A 117 -3.24 -1.31 13.58
CA ILE A 117 -2.74 -2.68 13.37
C ILE A 117 -1.55 -2.57 12.42
N PRO A 118 -0.31 -2.60 12.92
CA PRO A 118 0.86 -2.49 12.06
C PRO A 118 0.91 -3.67 11.10
N ASP A 119 1.04 -3.37 9.82
CA ASP A 119 1.38 -4.39 8.84
C ASP A 119 2.86 -4.78 9.02
N LYS A 120 3.09 -6.00 9.50
CA LYS A 120 4.43 -6.54 9.76
C LYS A 120 5.05 -7.21 8.55
N ARG A 121 4.35 -7.25 7.42
CA ARG A 121 4.91 -7.80 6.19
C ARG A 121 6.11 -6.96 5.75
N PRO A 122 7.16 -7.58 5.23
CA PRO A 122 8.21 -6.85 4.52
C PRO A 122 7.58 -5.96 3.43
N TYR A 123 8.09 -4.75 3.28
CA TYR A 123 7.69 -3.89 2.18
C TYR A 123 8.28 -4.45 0.88
N THR A 124 7.42 -4.77 -0.08
CA THR A 124 7.80 -5.52 -1.27
C THR A 124 7.75 -4.65 -2.52
N PHE A 125 8.91 -4.28 -3.04
CA PHE A 125 9.02 -3.79 -4.41
C PHE A 125 8.88 -4.94 -5.40
N TYR A 126 8.38 -4.66 -6.60
CA TYR A 126 8.36 -5.69 -7.63
C TYR A 126 8.53 -5.12 -9.03
N HIS A 127 9.08 -5.95 -9.92
CA HIS A 127 9.31 -5.65 -11.32
C HIS A 127 8.91 -6.84 -12.19
N ILE A 128 8.30 -6.56 -13.34
CA ILE A 128 7.94 -7.56 -14.36
C ILE A 128 8.57 -7.11 -15.67
N GLY A 129 9.48 -7.91 -16.24
CA GLY A 129 10.12 -7.55 -17.48
C GLY A 129 11.29 -8.43 -17.87
N ASN A 130 11.81 -8.20 -19.06
CA ASN A 130 13.05 -8.82 -19.51
C ASN A 130 14.24 -8.12 -18.86
N VAL A 131 14.83 -8.76 -17.85
CA VAL A 131 15.93 -8.19 -17.06
C VAL A 131 17.26 -8.13 -17.82
N HIS A 132 17.38 -8.85 -18.94
CA HIS A 132 18.54 -8.82 -19.83
C HIS A 132 18.44 -7.77 -20.94
N ASP A 133 17.28 -7.14 -21.12
CA ASP A 133 17.11 -6.04 -22.07
C ASP A 133 17.75 -4.76 -21.47
N PRO A 134 18.82 -4.23 -22.10
CA PRO A 134 19.51 -3.03 -21.59
C PRO A 134 18.57 -1.82 -21.44
N ARG A 135 17.55 -1.73 -22.31
CA ARG A 135 16.55 -0.66 -22.29
C ARG A 135 15.74 -0.63 -21.00
N LYS A 136 15.56 -1.79 -20.34
CA LYS A 136 14.81 -1.91 -19.08
C LYS A 136 15.59 -1.37 -17.87
N ASN A 137 16.91 -1.20 -17.98
CA ASN A 137 17.78 -0.71 -16.93
C ASN A 137 17.58 -1.44 -15.57
N PHE A 138 17.24 -2.73 -15.62
CA PHE A 138 16.94 -3.51 -14.41
C PHE A 138 18.08 -3.48 -13.40
N ASN A 139 19.34 -3.47 -13.87
CA ASN A 139 20.51 -3.38 -12.98
C ASN A 139 20.44 -2.16 -12.05
N LYS A 140 19.88 -1.03 -12.52
CA LYS A 140 19.74 0.19 -11.72
C LYS A 140 18.68 0.03 -10.62
N ILE A 141 17.59 -0.68 -10.91
CA ILE A 141 16.57 -1.04 -9.90
C ILE A 141 17.21 -1.92 -8.82
N LEU A 142 17.95 -2.96 -9.24
CA LEU A 142 18.61 -3.90 -8.34
C LEU A 142 19.69 -3.22 -7.48
N GLU A 143 20.56 -2.42 -8.09
CA GLU A 143 21.59 -1.63 -7.37
C GLU A 143 20.94 -0.71 -6.34
N THR A 144 19.90 0.00 -6.72
CA THR A 144 19.17 0.91 -5.82
C THR A 144 18.58 0.15 -4.65
N PHE A 145 17.89 -0.98 -4.90
CA PHE A 145 17.32 -1.82 -3.86
C PHE A 145 18.38 -2.33 -2.88
N VAL A 146 19.49 -2.87 -3.39
CA VAL A 146 20.58 -3.37 -2.55
C VAL A 146 21.21 -2.25 -1.71
N ARG A 147 21.41 -1.05 -2.28
CA ARG A 147 21.96 0.12 -1.57
C ARG A 147 21.02 0.67 -0.51
N MET A 148 19.72 0.54 -0.65
CA MET A 148 18.76 0.90 0.41
C MET A 148 19.00 0.12 1.69
N ASN A 149 19.49 -1.13 1.60
CA ASN A 149 19.88 -2.00 2.72
C ASN A 149 18.87 -2.03 3.88
N LYS A 150 17.58 -2.22 3.58
CA LYS A 150 16.51 -2.29 4.57
C LYS A 150 16.15 -3.75 4.85
N PRO A 151 16.30 -4.26 6.10
CA PRO A 151 16.10 -5.67 6.42
C PRO A 151 14.63 -6.13 6.28
N ASP A 152 13.69 -5.21 6.38
CA ASP A 152 12.25 -5.44 6.25
C ASP A 152 11.71 -5.12 4.84
N THR A 153 12.58 -5.20 3.81
CA THR A 153 12.18 -5.05 2.40
C THR A 153 12.45 -6.30 1.58
N ARG A 154 11.72 -6.45 0.50
CA ARG A 154 11.90 -7.48 -0.54
C ARG A 154 11.81 -6.87 -1.92
N LEU A 155 12.47 -7.52 -2.88
CA LEU A 155 12.29 -7.27 -4.31
C LEU A 155 11.85 -8.57 -5.00
N ILE A 156 10.67 -8.58 -5.60
CA ILE A 156 10.19 -9.68 -6.44
C ILE A 156 10.40 -9.28 -7.90
N VAL A 157 11.05 -10.14 -8.66
CA VAL A 157 11.35 -9.94 -10.07
C VAL A 157 10.76 -11.07 -10.88
N LYS A 158 9.71 -10.78 -11.65
CA LYS A 158 9.22 -11.70 -12.67
C LYS A 158 10.01 -11.46 -13.94
N ALA A 159 10.99 -12.32 -14.17
CA ALA A 159 11.82 -12.28 -15.38
C ALA A 159 11.05 -12.87 -16.58
N THR A 160 10.92 -12.09 -17.64
CA THR A 160 10.27 -12.51 -18.90
C THR A 160 11.29 -12.85 -20.00
N CYS A 161 12.52 -13.17 -19.61
CA CYS A 161 13.60 -13.56 -20.52
C CYS A 161 13.65 -15.08 -20.72
N ILE A 162 14.19 -15.50 -21.86
CA ILE A 162 14.37 -16.92 -22.22
C ILE A 162 15.39 -17.58 -21.30
N GLN A 163 16.51 -16.87 -21.02
CA GLN A 163 17.53 -17.36 -20.11
C GLN A 163 17.13 -17.08 -18.66
N PRO A 164 17.05 -18.11 -17.80
CA PRO A 164 16.69 -17.91 -16.41
C PRO A 164 17.76 -17.09 -15.67
N VAL A 165 17.32 -16.35 -14.68
CA VAL A 165 18.20 -15.62 -13.76
C VAL A 165 18.51 -16.52 -12.57
N GLU A 166 19.78 -16.89 -12.39
CA GLU A 166 20.22 -17.78 -11.31
C GLU A 166 20.89 -17.03 -10.13
N ALA A 167 20.84 -15.70 -10.14
CA ALA A 167 21.45 -14.89 -9.11
C ALA A 167 20.80 -15.11 -7.73
N ARG A 168 21.63 -15.26 -6.69
CA ARG A 168 21.19 -15.34 -5.29
C ARG A 168 21.60 -14.07 -4.57
N ILE A 169 20.61 -13.21 -4.36
CA ILE A 169 20.80 -11.90 -3.71
C ILE A 169 19.88 -11.83 -2.48
N PRO A 170 20.36 -11.40 -1.31
CA PRO A 170 19.52 -11.30 -0.12
C PRO A 170 18.28 -10.45 -0.36
N ASN A 171 17.12 -10.94 0.08
CA ASN A 171 15.82 -10.29 -0.06
C ASN A 171 15.34 -10.05 -1.50
N VAL A 172 15.98 -10.68 -2.52
CA VAL A 172 15.55 -10.66 -3.91
C VAL A 172 15.07 -12.05 -4.33
N THR A 173 13.90 -12.12 -4.93
CA THR A 173 13.33 -13.36 -5.47
C THR A 173 13.13 -13.22 -6.97
N PHE A 174 13.75 -14.09 -7.77
CA PHE A 174 13.52 -14.19 -9.21
C PHE A 174 12.51 -15.29 -9.50
N ILE A 175 11.51 -14.96 -10.30
CA ILE A 175 10.50 -15.89 -10.82
C ILE A 175 10.74 -16.00 -12.33
N ASN A 176 11.25 -17.14 -12.77
CA ASN A 176 11.61 -17.39 -14.17
C ASN A 176 10.51 -18.15 -14.90
N GLY A 177 10.61 -18.18 -16.23
CA GLY A 177 9.75 -18.96 -17.11
C GLY A 177 8.36 -18.38 -17.32
N LEU A 178 7.53 -19.10 -18.04
CA LEU A 178 6.12 -18.78 -18.23
C LEU A 178 5.34 -19.15 -16.97
N ILE A 179 4.43 -18.30 -16.57
CA ILE A 179 3.52 -18.53 -15.44
C ILE A 179 2.07 -18.30 -15.88
N SER A 180 1.13 -18.85 -15.15
CA SER A 180 -0.31 -18.62 -15.37
C SER A 180 -0.73 -17.22 -14.95
N ASP A 181 -1.90 -16.78 -15.43
CA ASP A 181 -2.50 -15.51 -15.01
C ASP A 181 -2.76 -15.49 -13.50
N GLU A 182 -3.15 -16.61 -12.90
CA GLU A 182 -3.35 -16.73 -11.46
C GLU A 182 -2.05 -16.54 -10.66
N GLU A 183 -0.93 -17.05 -11.18
CA GLU A 183 0.38 -16.85 -10.57
C GLU A 183 0.84 -15.39 -10.73
N MET A 184 0.52 -14.74 -11.86
CA MET A 184 0.77 -13.31 -12.07
C MET A 184 -0.03 -12.47 -11.07
N GLU A 185 -1.32 -12.79 -10.85
CA GLU A 185 -2.13 -12.13 -9.83
C GLU A 185 -1.52 -12.25 -8.42
N LYS A 186 -0.95 -13.40 -8.08
CA LYS A 186 -0.24 -13.59 -6.80
C LYS A 186 0.98 -12.67 -6.69
N ILE A 187 1.73 -12.46 -7.78
CA ILE A 187 2.86 -11.52 -7.79
C ILE A 187 2.38 -10.09 -7.51
N HIS A 188 1.33 -9.64 -8.20
CA HIS A 188 0.74 -8.34 -7.95
C HIS A 188 0.19 -8.22 -6.53
N ALA A 189 -0.42 -9.27 -5.98
CA ALA A 189 -0.94 -9.27 -4.61
C ALA A 189 0.18 -9.17 -3.55
N MET A 190 1.32 -9.84 -3.77
CA MET A 190 2.47 -9.80 -2.87
C MET A 190 3.24 -8.49 -2.94
N GLY A 191 3.27 -7.85 -4.11
CA GLY A 191 3.97 -6.58 -4.32
C GLY A 191 3.24 -5.40 -3.69
N ASP A 192 3.99 -4.48 -3.12
CA ASP A 192 3.47 -3.23 -2.54
C ASP A 192 3.68 -2.05 -3.47
N CYS A 193 4.82 -1.97 -4.17
CA CYS A 193 5.14 -0.91 -5.11
C CYS A 193 5.81 -1.49 -6.36
N TYR A 194 5.25 -1.18 -7.52
CA TYR A 194 5.84 -1.56 -8.81
C TYR A 194 6.94 -0.58 -9.20
N VAL A 195 8.04 -1.10 -9.74
CA VAL A 195 9.18 -0.28 -10.16
C VAL A 195 9.54 -0.58 -11.61
N SER A 196 9.51 0.44 -12.46
CA SER A 196 10.04 0.44 -13.82
C SER A 196 11.00 1.60 -14.01
N PHE A 197 12.19 1.31 -14.56
CA PHE A 197 13.22 2.31 -14.84
C PHE A 197 13.65 2.27 -16.31
N SER A 198 12.70 1.94 -17.18
CA SER A 198 12.96 1.72 -18.60
C SER A 198 13.30 3.02 -19.32
N SER A 199 14.27 2.96 -20.23
CA SER A 199 14.59 4.07 -21.15
C SER A 199 13.46 4.38 -22.12
N SER A 200 12.62 3.41 -22.43
CA SER A 200 11.42 3.56 -23.27
C SER A 200 10.49 2.38 -23.13
N GLU A 201 9.19 2.65 -23.17
CA GLU A 201 8.13 1.65 -23.25
C GLU A 201 7.08 2.08 -24.25
N GLY A 202 6.55 1.16 -25.06
CA GLY A 202 5.38 1.42 -25.89
C GLY A 202 4.11 1.59 -25.05
N VAL A 203 3.94 0.76 -24.04
CA VAL A 203 2.80 0.78 -23.09
C VAL A 203 3.30 0.64 -21.65
N GLY A 204 4.23 -0.30 -21.40
CA GLY A 204 4.65 -0.64 -20.03
C GLY A 204 3.64 -1.54 -19.32
N MET A 205 3.25 -2.67 -19.93
CA MET A 205 2.16 -3.54 -19.47
C MET A 205 2.22 -3.85 -17.97
N GLY A 206 3.37 -4.29 -17.45
CA GLY A 206 3.47 -4.60 -16.01
C GLY A 206 3.18 -3.40 -15.09
N ALA A 207 3.52 -2.18 -15.52
CA ALA A 207 3.17 -0.97 -14.80
C ALA A 207 1.67 -0.66 -14.88
N VAL A 208 1.06 -0.83 -16.05
CA VAL A 208 -0.39 -0.66 -16.26
C VAL A 208 -1.18 -1.66 -15.42
N GLU A 209 -0.78 -2.93 -15.42
CA GLU A 209 -1.40 -3.99 -14.60
C GLU A 209 -1.30 -3.70 -13.10
N ALA A 210 -0.16 -3.18 -12.65
CA ALA A 210 0.03 -2.73 -11.27
C ALA A 210 -0.90 -1.55 -10.92
N ALA A 211 -0.99 -0.55 -11.81
CA ALA A 211 -1.86 0.60 -11.63
C ALA A 211 -3.35 0.21 -11.58
N LEU A 212 -3.79 -0.74 -12.41
CA LEU A 212 -5.16 -1.28 -12.37
C LEU A 212 -5.51 -1.94 -11.03
N ARG A 213 -4.50 -2.38 -10.28
CA ARG A 213 -4.64 -2.94 -8.92
C ARG A 213 -4.39 -1.92 -7.83
N ASN A 214 -4.40 -0.64 -8.18
CA ASN A 214 -4.16 0.48 -7.27
C ASN A 214 -2.84 0.37 -6.49
N LYS A 215 -1.82 -0.19 -7.14
CA LYS A 215 -0.47 -0.20 -6.55
C LYS A 215 0.24 1.12 -6.82
N PRO A 216 1.04 1.63 -5.89
CA PRO A 216 2.02 2.66 -6.20
C PRO A 216 2.93 2.21 -7.34
N VAL A 217 3.14 3.08 -8.32
CA VAL A 217 3.93 2.78 -9.51
C VAL A 217 5.00 3.83 -9.71
N ILE A 218 6.26 3.41 -9.74
CA ILE A 218 7.41 4.23 -10.12
C ILE A 218 7.69 3.96 -11.60
N ILE A 219 7.59 4.98 -12.46
CA ILE A 219 7.83 4.89 -13.89
C ILE A 219 8.69 6.05 -14.39
N THR A 220 9.23 5.91 -15.58
CA THR A 220 9.98 6.98 -16.27
C THR A 220 9.05 7.84 -17.11
N ASP A 221 9.32 9.14 -17.18
CA ASP A 221 8.58 10.11 -18.01
C ASP A 221 9.04 10.06 -19.47
N TYR A 222 8.98 8.87 -20.07
CA TYR A 222 9.34 8.69 -21.48
C TYR A 222 8.59 7.51 -22.11
N GLY A 223 8.14 7.70 -23.36
CA GLY A 223 7.37 6.68 -24.09
C GLY A 223 5.89 6.67 -23.73
N GLY A 224 5.23 5.52 -23.92
CA GLY A 224 3.78 5.38 -23.77
C GLY A 224 3.28 5.20 -22.33
N ALA A 225 4.10 4.70 -21.38
CA ALA A 225 3.65 4.44 -20.02
C ALA A 225 3.04 5.67 -19.31
N PRO A 226 3.59 6.90 -19.43
CA PRO A 226 3.00 8.10 -18.82
C PRO A 226 1.65 8.53 -19.41
N GLU A 227 1.27 7.99 -20.58
CA GLU A 227 -0.06 8.22 -21.12
C GLU A 227 -1.13 7.49 -20.32
N TYR A 228 -0.84 6.27 -19.89
CA TYR A 228 -1.74 5.42 -19.11
C TYR A 228 -1.73 5.77 -17.63
N ILE A 229 -0.56 6.09 -17.07
CA ILE A 229 -0.35 6.19 -15.63
C ILE A 229 0.03 7.62 -15.26
N LYS A 230 -0.72 8.23 -14.34
CA LYS A 230 -0.34 9.47 -13.65
C LYS A 230 -0.02 9.15 -12.21
N THR A 231 1.24 9.37 -11.81
CA THR A 231 1.76 9.07 -10.48
C THR A 231 2.70 10.18 -10.03
N PRO A 232 2.76 10.51 -8.73
CA PRO A 232 3.78 11.41 -8.21
C PRO A 232 5.20 10.82 -8.30
N TYR A 233 5.33 9.52 -8.56
CA TYR A 233 6.58 8.81 -8.72
C TYR A 233 7.00 8.68 -10.19
N THR A 234 6.81 9.74 -10.97
CA THR A 234 7.27 9.83 -12.35
C THR A 234 8.70 10.37 -12.39
N ILE A 235 9.63 9.56 -12.89
CA ILE A 235 11.06 9.87 -12.97
C ILE A 235 11.36 10.69 -14.23
N ASP A 236 11.96 11.84 -14.08
CA ASP A 236 12.39 12.69 -15.18
C ASP A 236 13.38 11.98 -16.09
N CYS A 237 13.25 12.21 -17.38
CA CYS A 237 14.12 11.66 -18.42
C CYS A 237 14.71 12.76 -19.31
N GLU A 238 16.02 12.70 -19.49
CA GLU A 238 16.73 13.39 -20.58
C GLU A 238 16.67 12.54 -21.86
N ARG A 239 16.80 13.16 -23.04
CA ARG A 239 17.00 12.41 -24.29
C ARG A 239 18.44 11.94 -24.40
N GLN A 240 18.63 10.69 -24.79
CA GLN A 240 19.94 10.07 -24.99
C GLN A 240 19.97 9.35 -26.35
N LYS A 241 21.05 9.60 -27.12
CA LYS A 241 21.30 8.84 -28.37
C LYS A 241 21.73 7.42 -28.05
N ILE A 242 21.22 6.48 -28.83
CA ILE A 242 21.64 5.10 -28.81
C ILE A 242 23.03 5.01 -29.42
N VAL A 243 23.94 4.40 -28.68
CA VAL A 243 25.37 4.32 -29.05
C VAL A 243 25.79 2.94 -29.57
N LYS A 244 24.89 1.94 -29.46
CA LYS A 244 25.14 0.58 -29.94
C LYS A 244 23.84 0.01 -30.51
N ASP A 245 23.94 -0.62 -31.67
CA ASP A 245 22.81 -1.33 -32.28
C ASP A 245 22.32 -2.49 -31.40
N ASP A 246 21.00 -2.56 -31.23
CA ASP A 246 20.33 -3.66 -30.60
C ASP A 246 18.97 -3.89 -31.28
N PHE A 247 18.72 -5.09 -31.80
CA PHE A 247 17.50 -5.48 -32.50
C PHE A 247 16.98 -4.36 -33.46
N LEU A 248 15.88 -3.68 -33.08
CA LEU A 248 15.29 -2.57 -33.83
C LEU A 248 15.83 -1.20 -33.44
N PHE A 249 16.58 -1.09 -32.38
CA PHE A 249 17.14 0.14 -31.85
C PHE A 249 18.53 0.37 -32.47
N LYS A 250 18.67 1.37 -33.32
CA LYS A 250 19.89 1.64 -34.10
C LYS A 250 20.64 2.84 -33.56
N VAL A 251 21.97 2.84 -33.75
CA VAL A 251 22.83 3.97 -33.41
C VAL A 251 22.27 5.25 -34.03
N GLY A 252 22.20 6.31 -33.26
CA GLY A 252 21.67 7.61 -33.63
C GLY A 252 20.19 7.81 -33.32
N MET A 253 19.41 6.74 -33.09
CA MET A 253 18.05 6.87 -32.54
C MET A 253 18.14 7.37 -31.10
N GLU A 254 17.03 7.86 -30.57
CA GLU A 254 16.97 8.40 -29.19
C GLU A 254 15.96 7.67 -28.33
N TRP A 255 16.27 7.56 -27.04
CA TRP A 255 15.36 7.14 -25.99
C TRP A 255 15.59 7.97 -24.72
N GLY A 256 14.84 7.68 -23.64
CA GLY A 256 15.02 8.37 -22.37
C GLY A 256 16.24 7.89 -21.61
N LYS A 257 16.93 8.82 -20.96
CA LYS A 257 17.92 8.55 -19.90
C LYS A 257 17.27 8.94 -18.57
N PRO A 258 16.76 7.98 -17.81
CA PRO A 258 16.07 8.28 -16.56
C PRO A 258 17.02 8.74 -15.46
N ASN A 259 16.51 9.56 -14.55
CA ASN A 259 17.25 10.11 -13.42
C ASN A 259 17.41 9.08 -12.28
N GLU A 260 18.61 8.54 -12.11
CA GLU A 260 18.92 7.53 -11.07
C GLU A 260 18.73 8.07 -9.63
N LYS A 261 18.90 9.36 -9.40
CA LYS A 261 18.70 9.95 -8.09
C LYS A 261 17.23 9.91 -7.69
N GLN A 262 16.33 10.26 -8.60
CA GLN A 262 14.89 10.18 -8.36
C GLN A 262 14.41 8.74 -8.17
N LEU A 263 14.96 7.74 -8.89
CA LEU A 263 14.65 6.33 -8.63
C LEU A 263 14.87 5.98 -7.15
N ARG A 264 16.02 6.36 -6.60
CA ARG A 264 16.33 6.10 -5.21
C ARG A 264 15.41 6.86 -4.26
N GLU A 265 15.21 8.15 -4.50
CA GLU A 265 14.35 9.01 -3.67
C GLU A 265 12.92 8.46 -3.62
N PHE A 266 12.35 8.04 -4.74
CA PHE A 266 11.00 7.51 -4.81
C PHE A 266 10.88 6.11 -4.18
N MET A 267 11.87 5.24 -4.33
CA MET A 267 11.88 3.96 -3.64
C MET A 267 12.01 4.14 -2.12
N GLU A 268 12.87 5.04 -1.67
CA GLU A 268 13.03 5.37 -0.24
C GLU A 268 11.76 6.01 0.35
N ASP A 269 11.09 6.91 -0.38
CA ASP A 269 9.85 7.55 0.04
C ASP A 269 8.71 6.54 0.16
N ALA A 270 8.49 5.74 -0.88
CA ALA A 270 7.46 4.70 -0.88
C ALA A 270 7.64 3.70 0.28
N TYR A 271 8.89 3.30 0.56
CA TYR A 271 9.22 2.46 1.71
C TYR A 271 8.99 3.16 3.04
N THR A 272 9.49 4.37 3.22
CA THR A 272 9.47 5.10 4.50
C THR A 272 8.03 5.40 4.92
N ASN A 273 7.21 5.80 3.98
CA ASN A 273 5.80 6.11 4.20
C ASN A 273 4.88 4.88 4.10
N LYS A 274 5.46 3.68 3.83
CA LYS A 274 4.73 2.41 3.67
C LYS A 274 3.54 2.52 2.72
N ILE A 275 3.73 3.22 1.60
CA ILE A 275 2.67 3.47 0.62
C ILE A 275 2.39 2.17 -0.14
N ARG A 276 1.22 1.58 0.07
CA ARG A 276 0.79 0.28 -0.49
C ARG A 276 -0.43 0.38 -1.40
N TYR A 277 -1.00 1.57 -1.47
CA TYR A 277 -2.21 1.85 -2.25
C TYR A 277 -2.10 3.24 -2.90
N MET A 278 -2.49 3.32 -4.18
CA MET A 278 -2.55 4.57 -4.94
C MET A 278 -3.59 4.43 -6.04
N GLU A 279 -4.53 5.34 -6.11
CA GLU A 279 -5.55 5.34 -7.16
C GLU A 279 -5.00 5.79 -8.52
N HIS A 280 -5.41 5.10 -9.57
CA HIS A 280 -5.03 5.40 -10.95
C HIS A 280 -6.26 5.53 -11.88
N PRO A 281 -7.10 6.58 -11.70
CA PRO A 281 -8.36 6.72 -12.44
C PRO A 281 -8.16 6.81 -13.95
N ARG A 282 -7.05 7.43 -14.41
CA ARG A 282 -6.71 7.50 -15.84
C ARG A 282 -6.44 6.14 -16.45
N THR A 283 -5.73 5.27 -15.72
CA THR A 283 -5.44 3.90 -16.17
C THR A 283 -6.74 3.14 -16.38
N HIS A 284 -7.63 3.15 -15.38
CA HIS A 284 -8.94 2.51 -15.50
C HIS A 284 -9.76 3.07 -16.67
N MET A 285 -9.79 4.38 -16.85
CA MET A 285 -10.51 5.01 -17.96
C MET A 285 -10.02 4.56 -19.34
N LEU A 286 -8.70 4.38 -19.51
CA LEU A 286 -8.11 4.04 -20.80
C LEU A 286 -8.14 2.54 -21.11
N THR A 287 -8.09 1.67 -20.10
CA THR A 287 -7.95 0.22 -20.29
C THR A 287 -9.25 -0.56 -20.18
N CYS A 288 -10.31 -0.01 -19.55
CA CYS A 288 -11.59 -0.72 -19.35
C CYS A 288 -12.61 -0.47 -20.46
N LYS A 289 -12.20 -0.02 -21.64
CA LYS A 289 -13.07 0.09 -22.82
C LYS A 289 -13.02 -1.22 -23.62
N GLU A 290 -13.95 -2.09 -23.36
CA GLU A 290 -13.98 -3.45 -23.92
C GLU A 290 -14.14 -3.53 -25.46
N ASN A 291 -14.72 -2.53 -26.09
CA ASN A 291 -15.17 -2.64 -27.50
C ASN A 291 -14.28 -1.94 -28.54
N VAL A 292 -13.21 -1.24 -28.15
CA VAL A 292 -12.43 -0.43 -29.10
C VAL A 292 -11.81 -1.28 -30.21
N LEU A 293 -11.27 -2.44 -29.87
CA LEU A 293 -10.67 -3.35 -30.85
C LEU A 293 -11.74 -4.00 -31.74
N GLN A 294 -12.86 -4.42 -31.16
CA GLN A 294 -13.98 -4.99 -31.90
C GLN A 294 -14.58 -3.98 -32.89
N GLU A 295 -14.83 -2.76 -32.46
CA GLU A 295 -15.30 -1.66 -33.31
C GLU A 295 -14.33 -1.37 -34.43
N PHE A 296 -13.01 -1.31 -34.14
CA PHE A 296 -11.97 -1.09 -35.15
C PHE A 296 -11.97 -2.21 -36.18
N ILE A 297 -11.95 -3.48 -35.75
CA ILE A 297 -11.95 -4.64 -36.67
C ILE A 297 -13.20 -4.64 -37.52
N THR A 298 -14.38 -4.41 -36.95
CA THR A 298 -15.65 -4.36 -37.67
C THR A 298 -15.64 -3.27 -38.74
N ASN A 299 -15.12 -2.08 -38.41
CA ASN A 299 -15.03 -0.96 -39.34
C ASN A 299 -14.03 -1.20 -40.47
N VAL A 300 -12.94 -1.94 -40.23
CA VAL A 300 -11.98 -2.29 -41.29
C VAL A 300 -12.59 -3.32 -42.26
N ILE A 301 -13.21 -4.38 -41.71
CA ILE A 301 -13.83 -5.44 -42.53
C ILE A 301 -14.97 -4.89 -43.38
N SER A 302 -15.82 -4.02 -42.80
CA SER A 302 -16.94 -3.42 -43.58
C SER A 302 -16.47 -2.55 -44.74
N LYS A 303 -15.37 -1.81 -44.57
CA LYS A 303 -14.80 -0.99 -45.67
C LYS A 303 -14.16 -1.82 -46.79
N GLU A 304 -13.62 -2.99 -46.46
CA GLU A 304 -13.10 -3.91 -47.47
C GLU A 304 -14.20 -4.57 -48.30
N SER A 305 -15.35 -4.89 -47.66
CA SER A 305 -16.51 -5.46 -48.36
C SER A 305 -17.17 -4.46 -49.34
N ASP A 306 -17.16 -3.16 -49.00
CA ASP A 306 -17.70 -2.12 -49.87
C ASP A 306 -16.82 -1.85 -51.10
N ASN A 307 -15.49 -2.01 -51.00
CA ASN A 307 -14.54 -1.83 -52.12
C ASN A 307 -14.51 -3.01 -53.10
N THR A 308 -14.87 -4.22 -52.67
CA THR A 308 -14.91 -5.41 -53.52
C THR A 308 -16.21 -5.52 -54.35
N GLY A 309 -17.21 -4.68 -54.06
CA GLY A 309 -18.50 -4.65 -54.76
C GLY A 309 -18.54 -3.76 -56.02
N GLN A 310 -17.50 -2.98 -56.32
CA GLN A 310 -17.51 -2.01 -57.45
C GLN A 310 -16.79 -2.46 -58.72
N ASP A 311 -16.11 -3.61 -58.72
CA ASP A 311 -15.38 -4.09 -59.94
C ASP A 311 -16.13 -5.14 -60.76
N GLY A 312 -17.44 -5.15 -60.71
CA GLY A 312 -18.25 -6.18 -61.39
C GLY A 312 -19.38 -5.71 -62.29
N THR A 313 -19.20 -4.69 -63.15
CA THR A 313 -20.08 -4.51 -64.32
C THR A 313 -19.44 -3.61 -65.34
N GLY A 314 -19.08 -4.17 -66.52
CA GLY A 314 -18.79 -3.40 -67.70
C GLY A 314 -17.92 -4.10 -68.70
N HIS A 315 -18.43 -5.14 -69.35
CA HIS A 315 -18.09 -5.47 -70.74
C HIS A 315 -19.20 -6.35 -71.31
N GLU A 316 -20.04 -5.71 -72.11
CA GLU A 316 -20.60 -6.20 -73.36
C GLU A 316 -20.31 -5.18 -74.43
#